data_9c0baf79fa9fb637d8d72585e69ce1c6
#
_entry.id   9c0baf79fa9fb637d8d72585e69ce1c6
#
_cell.length_a   1.000
_cell.length_b   1.000
_cell.length_c   1.000
_cell.angle_alpha   90.00
_cell.angle_beta   90.00
_cell.angle_gamma   90.00
#
_symmetry.space_group_name_H-M   'P 1'
#
loop_
_entity.id
_entity.type
_entity.pdbx_description
1 polymer ?
#
loop_
_entity_poly.entity_id
_entity_poly.type
_entity_poly.pdbx_seq_one_letter_code
_entity_poly.pdbx_strand_id
1 'polypeptide(L)'
;MATEFDADVIVVGSGACGSNLANELAVKGKSVILLEAGANVPRWKILENFRNSGRHYDRNNAYPNNPWSPTSNTPGYIENVGEFREQPGMLKLVGGTTWHWGGATWRYIPNDFKLKTMYGVGRDWPISYSDLEPFYTRAEYAIGVAGSDTEDQSGQNPGISFPPRSKAYPVDPEADIYSNAKLKAALLPHGHSVVHEPTVRIHRPYDGRPGCQGNNNCDQVCPIGTLYNGSVHADKAVRNGAKLITDAVVHKITKGEQGKITSVSYLTPAGEEHTLTAKYFVLAAHSFETSKLMLMNDIGNSSDMVGRNLMDHIGLSMNFLADEPMWAGRGPVQQATIMTWRDGDFRSKYSANKHSLANNNPQIDIAQRAINEGLMGKELDARILDWSSRWMSIYSFLEPLPNPANRVQPNPAWKDSLGLPGIKVTFDVDDYTKLGAKHMVEQYKQIAGLMNGQIIDLNTAFENHDHLMGTMIMGDNPKDSVVNHECRSHDHPNLFIASVGVIPAAGVVNPTLTGVALAIRSADIIAKEV
;
A
#
# COMPACT_ATOMS: atom_id res chain seq x y z
N MET A 1 -18.35 -40.39 8.79
CA MET A 1 -17.54 -39.64 9.75
C MET A 1 -17.41 -38.23 9.21
N ALA A 2 -17.84 -37.23 9.96
CA ALA A 2 -17.58 -35.84 9.55
C ALA A 2 -16.07 -35.67 9.49
N THR A 3 -15.53 -35.22 8.36
CA THR A 3 -14.13 -34.84 8.24
C THR A 3 -13.89 -33.68 9.19
N GLU A 4 -13.12 -33.91 10.25
CA GLU A 4 -12.72 -32.86 11.18
C GLU A 4 -11.69 -31.99 10.46
N PHE A 5 -12.04 -30.73 10.14
CA PHE A 5 -11.12 -29.75 9.59
C PHE A 5 -10.21 -29.19 10.69
N ASP A 6 -8.98 -28.81 10.34
CA ASP A 6 -8.05 -28.14 11.27
C ASP A 6 -8.57 -26.76 11.70
N ALA A 7 -9.35 -26.09 10.83
CA ALA A 7 -10.02 -24.82 11.13
C ALA A 7 -11.25 -24.63 10.23
N ASP A 8 -12.11 -23.66 10.58
CA ASP A 8 -13.14 -23.16 9.69
C ASP A 8 -12.52 -22.41 8.50
N VAL A 9 -11.52 -21.57 8.79
CA VAL A 9 -10.86 -20.72 7.78
C VAL A 9 -9.34 -20.75 7.97
N ILE A 10 -8.62 -20.97 6.86
CA ILE A 10 -7.18 -20.74 6.79
C ILE A 10 -6.91 -19.46 6.02
N VAL A 11 -6.14 -18.53 6.62
CA VAL A 11 -5.69 -17.27 6.03
C VAL A 11 -4.19 -17.34 5.79
N VAL A 12 -3.75 -17.11 4.55
CA VAL A 12 -2.34 -17.12 4.14
C VAL A 12 -1.84 -15.70 3.99
N GLY A 13 -0.97 -15.26 4.89
CA GLY A 13 -0.40 -13.92 4.99
C GLY A 13 -1.02 -13.08 6.10
N SER A 14 -0.16 -12.55 6.99
CA SER A 14 -0.53 -11.76 8.16
C SER A 14 -0.31 -10.24 7.99
N GLY A 15 -0.32 -9.75 6.75
CA GLY A 15 -0.33 -8.32 6.43
C GLY A 15 -1.62 -7.63 6.86
N ALA A 16 -1.80 -6.34 6.55
CA ALA A 16 -2.97 -5.56 6.98
C ALA A 16 -4.31 -6.22 6.60
N CYS A 17 -4.46 -6.70 5.37
CA CYS A 17 -5.71 -7.32 4.92
C CYS A 17 -5.98 -8.66 5.62
N GLY A 18 -5.00 -9.59 5.62
CA GLY A 18 -5.15 -10.92 6.21
C GLY A 18 -5.37 -10.88 7.71
N SER A 19 -4.63 -10.04 8.44
CA SER A 19 -4.78 -9.89 9.89
C SER A 19 -6.14 -9.28 10.29
N ASN A 20 -6.64 -8.28 9.55
CA ASN A 20 -7.97 -7.71 9.81
C ASN A 20 -9.06 -8.74 9.55
N LEU A 21 -8.99 -9.46 8.42
CA LEU A 21 -9.94 -10.54 8.10
C LEU A 21 -9.93 -11.64 9.16
N ALA A 22 -8.75 -12.12 9.57
CA ALA A 22 -8.61 -13.14 10.60
C ALA A 22 -9.19 -12.69 11.94
N ASN A 23 -8.95 -11.44 12.35
CA ASN A 23 -9.53 -10.88 13.56
C ASN A 23 -11.07 -10.78 13.48
N GLU A 24 -11.63 -10.30 12.36
CA GLU A 24 -13.08 -10.21 12.16
C GLU A 24 -13.77 -11.58 12.26
N LEU A 25 -13.15 -12.63 11.72
CA LEU A 25 -13.66 -14.00 11.82
C LEU A 25 -13.55 -14.54 13.25
N ALA A 26 -12.41 -14.34 13.90
CA ALA A 26 -12.18 -14.82 15.28
C ALA A 26 -13.16 -14.16 16.26
N VAL A 27 -13.40 -12.83 16.14
CA VAL A 27 -14.41 -12.11 16.95
C VAL A 27 -15.82 -12.69 16.76
N LYS A 28 -16.13 -13.23 15.58
CA LYS A 28 -17.41 -13.91 15.28
C LYS A 28 -17.43 -15.39 15.70
N GLY A 29 -16.42 -15.85 16.46
CA GLY A 29 -16.34 -17.21 17.03
C GLY A 29 -15.98 -18.29 15.99
N LYS A 30 -15.42 -17.92 14.83
CA LYS A 30 -14.94 -18.89 13.84
C LYS A 30 -13.53 -19.34 14.20
N SER A 31 -13.22 -20.64 14.01
CA SER A 31 -11.87 -21.14 14.17
C SER A 31 -11.00 -20.71 12.98
N VAL A 32 -9.90 -20.01 13.25
CA VAL A 32 -9.03 -19.42 12.23
C VAL A 32 -7.58 -19.86 12.46
N ILE A 33 -6.92 -20.31 11.37
CA ILE A 33 -5.47 -20.46 11.32
C ILE A 33 -4.93 -19.36 10.41
N LEU A 34 -4.01 -18.54 10.94
CA LEU A 34 -3.30 -17.48 10.20
C LEU A 34 -1.86 -17.95 9.97
N LEU A 35 -1.48 -18.12 8.69
CA LEU A 35 -0.14 -18.55 8.26
C LEU A 35 0.69 -17.35 7.83
N GLU A 36 1.93 -17.26 8.30
CA GLU A 36 2.90 -16.23 7.90
C GLU A 36 4.23 -16.87 7.49
N ALA A 37 4.73 -16.48 6.32
CA ALA A 37 5.99 -17.02 5.77
C ALA A 37 7.23 -16.59 6.57
N GLY A 38 7.18 -15.40 7.18
CA GLY A 38 8.25 -14.88 8.00
C GLY A 38 7.99 -15.04 9.50
N ALA A 39 8.95 -14.55 10.29
CA ALA A 39 8.91 -14.64 11.75
C ALA A 39 8.01 -13.57 12.39
N ASN A 40 7.63 -13.80 13.64
CA ASN A 40 7.08 -12.76 14.51
C ASN A 40 8.22 -12.03 15.22
N VAL A 41 8.53 -10.81 14.77
CA VAL A 41 9.66 -10.03 15.28
C VAL A 41 9.15 -8.87 16.15
N PRO A 42 9.53 -8.80 17.42
CA PRO A 42 9.06 -7.74 18.30
C PRO A 42 9.68 -6.38 17.90
N ARG A 43 8.92 -5.31 18.09
CA ARG A 43 9.33 -3.93 17.71
C ARG A 43 10.70 -3.53 18.24
N TRP A 44 11.03 -3.88 19.48
CA TRP A 44 12.32 -3.53 20.07
C TRP A 44 13.50 -4.13 19.30
N LYS A 45 13.34 -5.34 18.73
CA LYS A 45 14.38 -6.00 17.92
C LYS A 45 14.57 -5.31 16.57
N ILE A 46 13.46 -4.89 15.94
CA ILE A 46 13.52 -4.09 14.70
C ILE A 46 14.23 -2.76 14.96
N LEU A 47 13.94 -2.08 16.09
CA LEU A 47 14.62 -0.85 16.49
C LEU A 47 16.12 -1.06 16.76
N GLU A 48 16.47 -2.18 17.39
CA GLU A 48 17.89 -2.55 17.59
C GLU A 48 18.59 -2.76 16.25
N ASN A 49 17.97 -3.50 15.34
CA ASN A 49 18.49 -3.70 13.98
C ASN A 49 18.67 -2.37 13.23
N PHE A 50 17.66 -1.48 13.30
CA PHE A 50 17.75 -0.15 12.70
C PHE A 50 18.91 0.67 13.26
N ARG A 51 19.08 0.72 14.60
CA ARG A 51 20.18 1.44 15.25
C ARG A 51 21.56 0.90 14.87
N ASN A 52 21.66 -0.42 14.68
CA ASN A 52 22.90 -1.09 14.32
C ASN A 52 23.17 -1.07 12.80
N SER A 53 22.21 -0.62 11.98
CA SER A 53 22.36 -0.51 10.54
C SER A 53 23.21 0.71 10.17
N GLY A 54 24.22 0.53 9.30
CA GLY A 54 24.95 1.63 8.68
C GLY A 54 24.18 2.36 7.56
N ARG A 55 22.97 1.91 7.22
CA ARG A 55 22.16 2.43 6.12
C ARG A 55 20.76 2.83 6.60
N HIS A 56 20.71 3.86 7.46
CA HIS A 56 19.45 4.32 8.05
C HIS A 56 18.42 4.85 7.04
N TYR A 57 18.87 5.22 5.83
CA TYR A 57 17.99 5.63 4.73
C TYR A 57 17.35 4.43 3.98
N ASP A 58 17.92 3.22 4.09
CA ASP A 58 17.31 2.02 3.52
C ASP A 58 16.23 1.49 4.45
N ARG A 59 14.97 1.70 4.08
CA ARG A 59 13.81 1.31 4.87
C ARG A 59 13.70 -0.18 5.14
N ASN A 60 14.36 -1.03 4.33
CA ASN A 60 14.28 -2.49 4.46
C ASN A 60 15.35 -3.06 5.40
N ASN A 61 16.41 -2.32 5.71
CA ASN A 61 17.57 -2.83 6.45
C ASN A 61 17.29 -3.28 7.90
N ALA A 62 16.23 -2.74 8.52
CA ALA A 62 15.85 -3.12 9.88
C ALA A 62 15.13 -4.47 9.98
N TYR A 63 14.67 -5.00 8.85
CA TYR A 63 13.77 -6.14 8.79
C TYR A 63 14.46 -7.43 8.39
N PRO A 64 13.95 -8.60 8.85
CA PRO A 64 14.50 -9.89 8.45
C PRO A 64 14.45 -10.11 6.93
N ASN A 65 15.51 -10.68 6.40
CA ASN A 65 15.59 -11.17 5.02
C ASN A 65 16.18 -12.58 5.06
N ASN A 66 15.32 -13.57 5.23
CA ASN A 66 15.72 -14.95 5.45
C ASN A 66 15.80 -15.73 4.14
N PRO A 67 16.71 -16.70 4.00
CA PRO A 67 16.86 -17.50 2.77
C PRO A 67 15.59 -18.27 2.37
N TRP A 68 14.74 -18.65 3.34
CA TRP A 68 13.47 -19.36 3.11
C TRP A 68 12.28 -18.44 2.90
N SER A 69 12.41 -17.15 3.23
CA SER A 69 11.38 -16.13 3.04
C SER A 69 12.00 -14.86 2.45
N PRO A 70 12.51 -14.93 1.20
CA PRO A 70 13.19 -13.83 0.57
C PRO A 70 12.28 -12.62 0.39
N THR A 71 12.86 -11.42 0.55
CA THR A 71 12.21 -10.13 0.31
C THR A 71 12.69 -9.51 -0.99
N SER A 72 12.15 -8.35 -1.36
CA SER A 72 12.62 -7.62 -2.55
C SER A 72 14.09 -7.21 -2.51
N ASN A 73 14.71 -7.17 -1.31
CA ASN A 73 16.14 -6.90 -1.15
C ASN A 73 17.04 -8.14 -1.39
N THR A 74 16.45 -9.33 -1.55
CA THR A 74 17.21 -10.53 -1.88
C THR A 74 17.68 -10.47 -3.34
N PRO A 75 19.00 -10.52 -3.61
CA PRO A 75 19.51 -10.42 -4.97
C PRO A 75 18.91 -11.50 -5.89
N GLY A 76 18.40 -11.07 -7.05
CA GLY A 76 17.84 -11.95 -8.07
C GLY A 76 16.42 -12.49 -7.78
N TYR A 77 15.86 -12.24 -6.59
CA TYR A 77 14.53 -12.72 -6.26
C TYR A 77 13.43 -12.13 -7.15
N ILE A 78 13.57 -10.85 -7.52
CA ILE A 78 12.69 -10.18 -8.48
C ILE A 78 13.50 -9.87 -9.74
N GLU A 79 13.08 -10.45 -10.87
CA GLU A 79 13.59 -10.17 -12.21
C GLU A 79 12.62 -9.23 -12.94
N ASN A 80 13.09 -8.06 -13.34
CA ASN A 80 12.32 -7.10 -14.13
C ASN A 80 12.68 -7.23 -15.61
N VAL A 81 11.66 -7.35 -16.49
CA VAL A 81 11.81 -7.49 -17.95
C VAL A 81 11.04 -6.43 -18.75
N GLY A 82 10.25 -5.56 -18.09
CA GLY A 82 9.57 -4.42 -18.70
C GLY A 82 10.44 -3.18 -18.81
N GLU A 83 9.91 -2.11 -19.42
CA GLU A 83 10.58 -0.80 -19.51
C GLU A 83 10.78 -0.18 -18.12
N PHE A 84 9.82 -0.36 -17.22
CA PHE A 84 9.87 0.16 -15.86
C PHE A 84 10.32 -0.93 -14.88
N ARG A 85 11.27 -0.57 -14.02
CA ARG A 85 11.76 -1.47 -12.97
C ARG A 85 10.88 -1.37 -11.74
N GLU A 86 10.00 -2.34 -11.54
CA GLU A 86 9.21 -2.48 -10.33
C GLU A 86 10.05 -3.12 -9.22
N GLN A 87 10.20 -2.44 -8.10
CA GLN A 87 10.95 -2.94 -6.95
C GLN A 87 10.17 -2.65 -5.65
N PRO A 88 9.18 -3.49 -5.34
CA PRO A 88 8.34 -3.27 -4.16
C PRO A 88 9.13 -3.37 -2.86
N GLY A 89 8.72 -2.61 -1.85
CA GLY A 89 9.26 -2.70 -0.49
C GLY A 89 8.75 -3.90 0.29
N MET A 90 8.47 -5.03 -0.36
CA MET A 90 7.81 -6.21 0.22
C MET A 90 8.59 -6.82 1.39
N LEU A 91 7.91 -7.01 2.54
CA LEU A 91 8.43 -7.69 3.73
C LEU A 91 7.65 -8.96 4.03
N LYS A 92 8.36 -9.97 4.58
CA LYS A 92 7.79 -11.23 5.08
C LYS A 92 8.09 -11.35 6.57
N LEU A 93 7.13 -10.94 7.38
CA LEU A 93 7.08 -11.07 8.84
C LEU A 93 5.66 -10.76 9.30
N VAL A 94 5.30 -11.11 10.53
CA VAL A 94 3.98 -10.79 11.08
C VAL A 94 3.72 -9.28 11.00
N GLY A 95 2.64 -8.90 10.30
CA GLY A 95 2.29 -7.52 9.99
C GLY A 95 2.67 -7.07 8.57
N GLY A 96 3.54 -7.81 7.88
CA GLY A 96 3.91 -7.59 6.47
C GLY A 96 4.50 -6.20 6.19
N THR A 97 4.39 -5.76 4.96
CA THR A 97 4.95 -4.51 4.44
C THR A 97 4.49 -3.24 5.18
N THR A 98 3.37 -3.30 5.91
CA THR A 98 2.88 -2.17 6.71
C THR A 98 3.76 -1.79 7.92
N TRP A 99 4.86 -2.47 8.18
CA TRP A 99 5.84 -2.05 9.16
C TRP A 99 6.59 -0.77 8.77
N HIS A 100 6.81 -0.52 7.48
CA HIS A 100 7.60 0.61 6.95
C HIS A 100 6.84 1.42 5.88
N TRP A 101 5.53 1.49 5.95
CA TRP A 101 4.71 2.30 5.04
C TRP A 101 4.49 3.74 5.55
N GLY A 102 4.14 4.65 4.64
CA GLY A 102 3.81 6.03 5.00
C GLY A 102 2.53 6.19 5.83
N GLY A 103 1.63 5.22 5.80
CA GLY A 103 0.40 5.20 6.60
C GLY A 103 -0.75 6.02 6.03
N ALA A 104 -0.67 6.47 4.78
CA ALA A 104 -1.76 7.17 4.09
C ALA A 104 -2.95 6.24 3.82
N THR A 105 -4.16 6.70 4.14
CA THR A 105 -5.37 5.86 4.18
C THR A 105 -6.59 6.56 3.57
N TRP A 106 -6.50 6.81 2.28
CA TRP A 106 -7.54 7.46 1.51
C TRP A 106 -8.69 6.51 1.17
N ARG A 107 -9.92 7.04 1.09
CA ARG A 107 -11.01 6.39 0.38
C ARG A 107 -10.89 6.67 -1.11
N TYR A 108 -11.26 5.73 -1.95
CA TYR A 108 -11.57 6.01 -3.36
C TYR A 108 -12.84 6.88 -3.42
N ILE A 109 -12.95 7.72 -4.45
CA ILE A 109 -14.15 8.51 -4.70
C ILE A 109 -15.14 7.73 -5.59
N PRO A 110 -16.44 8.09 -5.60
CA PRO A 110 -17.43 7.39 -6.42
C PRO A 110 -17.05 7.23 -7.89
N ASN A 111 -16.38 8.23 -8.49
CA ASN A 111 -15.97 8.19 -9.89
C ASN A 111 -14.85 7.17 -10.15
N ASP A 112 -14.00 6.84 -9.17
CA ASP A 112 -12.96 5.80 -9.29
C ASP A 112 -13.59 4.41 -9.52
N PHE A 113 -14.82 4.18 -9.03
CA PHE A 113 -15.56 2.92 -9.24
C PHE A 113 -16.19 2.82 -10.63
N LYS A 114 -16.28 3.92 -11.38
CA LYS A 114 -16.96 4.04 -12.68
C LYS A 114 -16.03 4.64 -13.76
N LEU A 115 -14.75 4.33 -13.70
CA LEU A 115 -13.73 4.94 -14.57
C LEU A 115 -14.06 4.78 -16.05
N LYS A 116 -14.48 3.57 -16.46
CA LYS A 116 -14.87 3.27 -17.85
C LYS A 116 -16.15 3.99 -18.24
N THR A 117 -17.17 3.94 -17.40
CA THR A 117 -18.46 4.59 -17.66
C THR A 117 -18.34 6.12 -17.72
N MET A 118 -17.56 6.72 -16.80
CA MET A 118 -17.45 8.17 -16.69
C MET A 118 -16.49 8.77 -17.71
N TYR A 119 -15.36 8.14 -17.95
CA TYR A 119 -14.25 8.73 -18.72
C TYR A 119 -13.87 7.94 -19.97
N GLY A 120 -14.46 6.77 -20.20
CA GLY A 120 -14.18 5.94 -21.37
C GLY A 120 -12.89 5.13 -21.31
N VAL A 121 -12.11 5.22 -20.23
CA VAL A 121 -10.81 4.55 -20.04
C VAL A 121 -10.87 3.51 -18.93
N GLY A 122 -9.90 2.60 -18.90
CA GLY A 122 -9.76 1.60 -17.83
C GLY A 122 -10.96 0.63 -17.71
N ARG A 123 -11.35 0.35 -16.46
CA ARG A 123 -12.45 -0.59 -16.12
C ARG A 123 -13.36 0.02 -15.04
N ASP A 124 -14.61 -0.40 -15.01
CA ASP A 124 -15.48 -0.17 -13.87
C ASP A 124 -15.28 -1.28 -12.82
N TRP A 125 -15.54 -0.96 -11.57
CA TRP A 125 -15.68 -1.95 -10.52
C TRP A 125 -17.05 -2.64 -10.59
N PRO A 126 -17.16 -3.92 -10.20
CA PRO A 126 -18.47 -4.60 -10.10
C PRO A 126 -19.25 -4.20 -8.84
N ILE A 127 -18.71 -3.32 -8.01
CA ILE A 127 -19.34 -2.72 -6.82
C ILE A 127 -19.26 -1.21 -6.90
N SER A 128 -20.17 -0.52 -6.22
CA SER A 128 -20.18 0.94 -6.12
C SER A 128 -19.43 1.41 -4.86
N TYR A 129 -19.15 2.73 -4.80
CA TYR A 129 -18.69 3.37 -3.57
C TYR A 129 -19.66 3.12 -2.39
N SER A 130 -20.97 3.20 -2.63
CA SER A 130 -21.99 3.00 -1.60
C SER A 130 -22.00 1.59 -1.03
N ASP A 131 -21.66 0.58 -1.82
CA ASP A 131 -21.53 -0.81 -1.35
C ASP A 131 -20.32 -0.98 -0.42
N LEU A 132 -19.24 -0.19 -0.63
CA LEU A 132 -18.01 -0.28 0.14
C LEU A 132 -17.93 0.72 1.30
N GLU A 133 -18.72 1.80 1.27
CA GLU A 133 -18.69 2.87 2.28
C GLU A 133 -18.83 2.37 3.72
N PRO A 134 -19.77 1.48 4.07
CA PRO A 134 -19.88 0.96 5.44
C PRO A 134 -18.63 0.21 5.89
N PHE A 135 -17.93 -0.43 4.97
CA PHE A 135 -16.69 -1.18 5.23
C PHE A 135 -15.47 -0.25 5.29
N TYR A 136 -15.45 0.84 4.52
CA TYR A 136 -14.48 1.92 4.72
C TYR A 136 -14.57 2.48 6.12
N THR A 137 -15.77 2.80 6.58
CA THR A 137 -15.99 3.28 7.96
C THR A 137 -15.48 2.27 8.99
N ARG A 138 -15.80 0.98 8.86
CA ARG A 138 -15.28 -0.07 9.76
C ARG A 138 -13.76 -0.17 9.71
N ALA A 139 -13.17 -0.14 8.51
CA ALA A 139 -11.72 -0.20 8.33
C ALA A 139 -11.01 0.99 8.99
N GLU A 140 -11.51 2.21 8.82
CA GLU A 140 -10.98 3.40 9.47
C GLU A 140 -10.97 3.29 10.99
N TYR A 141 -12.06 2.78 11.59
CA TYR A 141 -12.13 2.54 13.02
C TYR A 141 -11.24 1.38 13.47
N ALA A 142 -11.14 0.30 12.68
CA ALA A 142 -10.30 -0.84 13.00
C ALA A 142 -8.82 -0.47 13.07
N ILE A 143 -8.31 0.27 12.08
CA ILE A 143 -6.89 0.63 12.01
C ILE A 143 -6.57 2.00 12.61
N GLY A 144 -7.60 2.77 13.03
CA GLY A 144 -7.46 4.07 13.70
C GLY A 144 -6.93 5.15 12.77
N VAL A 145 -7.75 5.57 11.80
CA VAL A 145 -7.41 6.63 10.85
C VAL A 145 -7.65 8.00 11.48
N ALA A 146 -6.64 8.88 11.39
CA ALA A 146 -6.78 10.30 11.67
C ALA A 146 -7.02 11.07 10.36
N GLY A 147 -8.02 11.93 10.32
CA GLY A 147 -8.33 12.69 9.10
C GLY A 147 -9.36 13.80 9.34
N SER A 148 -9.53 14.67 8.35
CA SER A 148 -10.55 15.73 8.35
C SER A 148 -11.81 15.24 7.67
N ASP A 149 -12.95 15.36 8.34
CA ASP A 149 -14.27 15.00 7.82
C ASP A 149 -15.04 16.20 7.23
N THR A 150 -14.38 17.35 7.12
CA THR A 150 -14.95 18.59 6.56
C THR A 150 -14.33 19.02 5.24
N GLU A 151 -13.29 18.31 4.76
CA GLU A 151 -12.57 18.65 3.53
C GLU A 151 -13.07 17.85 2.33
N ASP A 152 -13.02 18.48 1.16
CA ASP A 152 -13.21 17.80 -0.13
C ASP A 152 -11.92 17.16 -0.62
N GLN A 153 -11.89 15.83 -0.61
CA GLN A 153 -10.74 15.05 -1.06
C GLN A 153 -10.73 14.76 -2.56
N SER A 154 -11.73 15.23 -3.33
CA SER A 154 -11.72 15.16 -4.81
C SER A 154 -11.09 16.38 -5.46
N GLY A 155 -11.06 17.49 -4.75
CA GLY A 155 -10.64 18.78 -5.28
C GLY A 155 -11.68 19.49 -6.16
N GLN A 156 -12.91 18.94 -6.30
CA GLN A 156 -13.96 19.44 -7.20
C GLN A 156 -15.13 20.10 -6.47
N ASN A 157 -15.25 19.89 -5.16
CA ASN A 157 -16.40 20.30 -4.36
C ASN A 157 -15.98 21.14 -3.14
N PRO A 158 -15.42 22.33 -3.33
CA PRO A 158 -14.92 23.13 -2.21
C PRO A 158 -16.02 23.46 -1.21
N GLY A 159 -15.70 23.32 0.08
CA GLY A 159 -16.61 23.64 1.18
C GLY A 159 -17.57 22.54 1.60
N ILE A 160 -17.49 21.34 1.03
CA ILE A 160 -18.23 20.17 1.48
C ILE A 160 -17.30 19.00 1.77
N SER A 161 -17.73 18.10 2.67
CA SER A 161 -17.03 16.83 2.92
C SER A 161 -17.25 15.86 1.76
N PHE A 162 -16.16 15.36 1.17
CA PHE A 162 -16.22 14.38 0.08
C PHE A 162 -15.00 13.45 0.11
N PRO A 163 -15.11 12.13 -0.19
CA PRO A 163 -16.34 11.40 -0.55
C PRO A 163 -17.34 11.30 0.62
N PRO A 164 -18.63 11.02 0.34
CA PRO A 164 -19.67 10.91 1.35
C PRO A 164 -19.30 9.92 2.45
N ARG A 165 -19.60 10.24 3.71
CA ARG A 165 -19.24 9.46 4.90
C ARG A 165 -20.45 9.25 5.80
N SER A 166 -20.61 8.03 6.33
CA SER A 166 -21.65 7.73 7.33
C SER A 166 -21.23 8.09 8.75
N LYS A 167 -19.92 8.21 9.01
CA LYS A 167 -19.33 8.62 10.30
C LYS A 167 -18.07 9.46 10.07
N ALA A 168 -17.76 10.33 11.04
CA ALA A 168 -16.50 11.01 11.15
C ALA A 168 -15.31 10.03 11.27
N TYR A 169 -14.11 10.51 11.04
CA TYR A 169 -12.91 9.73 11.34
C TYR A 169 -12.81 9.41 12.84
N PRO A 170 -12.25 8.25 13.23
CA PRO A 170 -12.08 7.90 14.64
C PRO A 170 -11.12 8.83 15.40
N VAL A 171 -10.22 9.49 14.67
CA VAL A 171 -9.28 10.47 15.18
C VAL A 171 -9.31 11.70 14.27
N ASP A 172 -9.38 12.88 14.85
CA ASP A 172 -9.28 14.17 14.16
C ASP A 172 -7.88 14.33 13.52
N PRO A 173 -7.71 15.20 12.50
CA PRO A 173 -6.41 15.37 11.85
C PRO A 173 -5.41 16.03 12.81
N GLU A 174 -4.11 15.75 12.59
CA GLU A 174 -3.05 16.49 13.25
C GLU A 174 -3.08 17.98 12.86
N ALA A 175 -2.67 18.87 13.78
CA ALA A 175 -2.49 20.27 13.45
C ALA A 175 -1.43 20.44 12.34
N ASP A 176 -1.66 21.39 11.44
CA ASP A 176 -0.70 21.66 10.35
C ASP A 176 0.68 22.03 10.91
N ILE A 177 1.73 21.37 10.39
CA ILE A 177 3.09 21.84 10.56
C ILE A 177 3.28 23.13 9.74
N TYR A 178 4.33 23.89 10.05
CA TYR A 178 4.57 25.21 9.44
C TYR A 178 4.57 25.18 7.90
N SER A 179 5.28 24.22 7.32
CA SER A 179 5.35 24.05 5.86
C SER A 179 3.99 23.76 5.22
N ASN A 180 3.11 22.99 5.89
CA ASN A 180 1.74 22.73 5.41
C ASN A 180 0.89 24.00 5.45
N ALA A 181 0.95 24.73 6.56
CA ALA A 181 0.21 25.99 6.71
C ALA A 181 0.63 26.99 5.61
N LYS A 182 1.93 27.08 5.30
CA LYS A 182 2.45 27.93 4.22
C LYS A 182 2.01 27.45 2.84
N LEU A 183 2.05 26.13 2.58
CA LEU A 183 1.56 25.57 1.32
C LEU A 183 0.06 25.88 1.14
N LYS A 184 -0.76 25.67 2.16
CA LYS A 184 -2.20 26.03 2.13
C LYS A 184 -2.40 27.51 1.87
N ALA A 185 -1.69 28.39 2.60
CA ALA A 185 -1.79 29.85 2.43
C ALA A 185 -1.41 30.32 1.02
N ALA A 186 -0.44 29.67 0.38
CA ALA A 186 0.00 29.99 -0.96
C ALA A 186 -0.97 29.49 -2.06
N LEU A 187 -1.54 28.29 -1.91
CA LEU A 187 -2.26 27.60 -2.97
C LEU A 187 -3.78 27.81 -2.93
N LEU A 188 -4.41 27.83 -1.76
CA LEU A 188 -5.87 27.96 -1.63
C LEU A 188 -6.45 29.23 -2.27
N PRO A 189 -5.81 30.44 -2.18
CA PRO A 189 -6.32 31.65 -2.83
C PRO A 189 -6.34 31.56 -4.36
N HIS A 190 -5.57 30.64 -4.94
CA HIS A 190 -5.49 30.40 -6.38
C HIS A 190 -6.37 29.24 -6.87
N GLY A 191 -7.29 28.77 -6.01
CA GLY A 191 -8.27 27.73 -6.35
C GLY A 191 -7.74 26.30 -6.29
N HIS A 192 -6.55 26.08 -5.73
CA HIS A 192 -6.05 24.72 -5.51
C HIS A 192 -6.62 24.11 -4.23
N SER A 193 -6.94 22.82 -4.28
CA SER A 193 -7.37 22.04 -3.11
C SER A 193 -6.14 21.47 -2.38
N VAL A 194 -5.93 21.87 -1.14
CA VAL A 194 -4.89 21.33 -0.27
C VAL A 194 -5.55 20.82 1.00
N VAL A 195 -5.50 19.51 1.21
CA VAL A 195 -6.22 18.81 2.29
C VAL A 195 -5.27 18.06 3.21
N HIS A 196 -5.73 17.72 4.40
CA HIS A 196 -5.02 16.81 5.29
C HIS A 196 -4.98 15.40 4.70
N GLU A 197 -3.82 14.77 4.73
CA GLU A 197 -3.71 13.36 4.38
C GLU A 197 -4.35 12.50 5.47
N PRO A 198 -5.39 11.71 5.18
CA PRO A 198 -5.90 10.72 6.12
C PRO A 198 -4.82 9.68 6.40
N THR A 199 -4.51 9.46 7.68
CA THR A 199 -3.34 8.64 8.05
C THR A 199 -3.60 7.78 9.28
N VAL A 200 -2.91 6.65 9.37
CA VAL A 200 -2.91 5.80 10.58
C VAL A 200 -1.79 6.14 11.57
N ARG A 201 -1.12 7.27 11.38
CA ARG A 201 -0.36 7.96 12.43
C ARG A 201 -1.35 8.80 13.22
N ILE A 202 -1.48 8.53 14.49
CA ILE A 202 -2.46 9.18 15.35
C ILE A 202 -1.75 10.15 16.31
N HIS A 203 -2.26 11.36 16.47
CA HIS A 203 -1.65 12.36 17.36
C HIS A 203 -2.07 12.19 18.83
N ARG A 204 -3.11 11.38 19.11
CA ARG A 204 -3.56 11.00 20.45
C ARG A 204 -3.69 9.49 20.59
N PRO A 205 -3.67 8.96 21.83
CA PRO A 205 -3.79 7.49 22.01
C PRO A 205 -5.09 6.94 21.42
N TYR A 206 -4.98 5.81 20.73
CA TYR A 206 -6.10 5.08 20.15
C TYR A 206 -5.78 3.59 20.08
N ASP A 207 -6.70 2.74 20.53
CA ASP A 207 -6.61 1.28 20.40
C ASP A 207 -5.26 0.71 20.90
N GLY A 208 -4.80 1.16 22.05
CA GLY A 208 -3.54 0.75 22.70
C GLY A 208 -2.27 1.34 22.08
N ARG A 209 -2.36 2.10 21.00
CA ARG A 209 -1.22 2.80 20.39
C ARG A 209 -1.07 4.21 20.99
N PRO A 210 0.17 4.68 21.25
CA PRO A 210 0.41 6.04 21.75
C PRO A 210 0.20 7.09 20.67
N GLY A 211 0.06 8.35 21.05
CA GLY A 211 0.07 9.49 20.13
C GLY A 211 1.46 9.73 19.50
N CYS A 212 1.50 10.25 18.28
CA CYS A 212 2.72 10.60 17.55
C CYS A 212 3.55 11.65 18.31
N GLN A 213 4.86 11.45 18.37
CA GLN A 213 5.81 12.36 18.99
C GLN A 213 6.69 13.10 17.95
N GLY A 214 6.31 13.02 16.67
CA GLY A 214 7.00 13.75 15.60
C GLY A 214 8.42 13.27 15.30
N ASN A 215 8.72 11.99 15.49
CA ASN A 215 10.07 11.44 15.30
C ASN A 215 10.58 11.48 13.85
N ASN A 216 9.70 11.72 12.86
CA ASN A 216 10.02 11.77 11.43
C ASN A 216 10.74 10.50 10.90
N ASN A 217 10.40 9.33 11.42
CA ASN A 217 11.03 8.04 11.08
C ASN A 217 9.98 6.97 10.69
N CYS A 218 8.88 7.38 10.03
CA CYS A 218 7.76 6.49 9.74
C CYS A 218 8.15 5.40 8.74
N ASP A 219 8.87 5.77 7.67
CA ASP A 219 9.16 4.88 6.54
C ASP A 219 10.24 3.82 6.85
N GLN A 220 11.05 4.04 7.87
CA GLN A 220 12.03 3.04 8.32
C GLN A 220 11.40 2.16 9.40
N VAL A 221 11.06 2.74 10.53
CA VAL A 221 10.34 2.08 11.63
C VAL A 221 9.77 3.12 12.60
N CYS A 222 8.49 3.09 12.89
CA CYS A 222 7.92 3.94 13.92
C CYS A 222 8.41 3.49 15.31
N PRO A 223 9.26 4.28 16.01
CA PRO A 223 9.94 3.80 17.22
C PRO A 223 8.99 3.55 18.39
N ILE A 224 7.88 4.28 18.46
CA ILE A 224 6.92 4.20 19.57
C ILE A 224 5.64 3.42 19.23
N GLY A 225 5.48 2.99 17.98
CA GLY A 225 4.32 2.20 17.55
C GLY A 225 3.02 2.99 17.36
N THR A 226 3.11 4.28 17.14
CA THR A 226 1.97 5.12 16.75
C THR A 226 1.42 4.72 15.38
N LEU A 227 2.31 4.56 14.41
CA LEU A 227 1.96 4.11 13.06
C LEU A 227 1.40 2.69 13.13
N TYR A 228 0.19 2.50 12.62
CA TYR A 228 -0.43 1.18 12.51
C TYR A 228 0.38 0.27 11.58
N ASN A 229 0.46 -1.00 11.93
CA ASN A 229 0.85 -2.09 11.04
C ASN A 229 0.02 -3.35 11.32
N GLY A 230 0.03 -4.32 10.40
CA GLY A 230 -0.81 -5.52 10.48
C GLY A 230 -0.59 -6.38 11.72
N SER A 231 0.57 -6.29 12.40
CA SER A 231 0.82 -7.06 13.62
C SER A 231 -0.18 -6.73 14.74
N VAL A 232 -0.71 -5.49 14.76
CA VAL A 232 -1.75 -5.08 15.73
C VAL A 232 -2.99 -5.98 15.62
N HIS A 233 -3.42 -6.27 14.38
CA HIS A 233 -4.59 -7.13 14.17
C HIS A 233 -4.24 -8.63 14.20
N ALA A 234 -3.01 -9.03 13.85
CA ALA A 234 -2.55 -10.41 14.10
C ALA A 234 -2.59 -10.74 15.59
N ASP A 235 -2.11 -9.84 16.45
CA ASP A 235 -2.18 -9.98 17.90
C ASP A 235 -3.63 -9.99 18.43
N LYS A 236 -4.51 -9.15 17.87
CA LYS A 236 -5.94 -9.16 18.20
C LYS A 236 -6.60 -10.49 17.80
N ALA A 237 -6.31 -10.99 16.60
CA ALA A 237 -6.84 -12.26 16.12
C ALA A 237 -6.44 -13.41 17.06
N VAL A 238 -5.17 -13.46 17.49
CA VAL A 238 -4.69 -14.45 18.47
C VAL A 238 -5.42 -14.32 19.82
N ARG A 239 -5.56 -13.10 20.35
CA ARG A 239 -6.32 -12.87 21.59
C ARG A 239 -7.79 -13.29 21.48
N ASN A 240 -8.37 -13.24 20.29
CA ASN A 240 -9.73 -13.67 19.99
C ASN A 240 -9.83 -15.15 19.57
N GLY A 241 -8.76 -15.94 19.72
CA GLY A 241 -8.76 -17.38 19.54
C GLY A 241 -8.22 -17.90 18.21
N ALA A 242 -7.73 -17.04 17.32
CA ALA A 242 -7.05 -17.51 16.11
C ALA A 242 -5.67 -18.12 16.44
N LYS A 243 -5.27 -19.15 15.68
CA LYS A 243 -3.94 -19.75 15.77
C LYS A 243 -3.02 -19.09 14.72
N LEU A 244 -1.97 -18.41 15.17
CA LEU A 244 -0.92 -17.88 14.31
C LEU A 244 0.22 -18.90 14.20
N ILE A 245 0.62 -19.24 12.96
CA ILE A 245 1.78 -20.07 12.65
C ILE A 245 2.73 -19.25 11.80
N THR A 246 3.93 -19.00 12.30
CA THR A 246 5.00 -18.23 11.64
C THR A 246 6.05 -19.15 11.05
N ASP A 247 6.93 -18.62 10.22
CA ASP A 247 7.93 -19.38 9.47
C ASP A 247 7.27 -20.55 8.69
N ALA A 248 6.07 -20.28 8.16
CA ALA A 248 5.21 -21.22 7.46
C ALA A 248 5.04 -20.77 5.99
N VAL A 249 5.94 -21.21 5.13
CA VAL A 249 5.97 -20.83 3.71
C VAL A 249 4.98 -21.69 2.93
N VAL A 250 3.78 -21.18 2.69
CA VAL A 250 2.77 -21.88 1.88
C VAL A 250 3.26 -22.00 0.45
N HIS A 251 3.30 -23.23 -0.07
CA HIS A 251 3.80 -23.53 -1.40
C HIS A 251 2.84 -24.37 -2.26
N LYS A 252 1.90 -25.07 -1.63
CA LYS A 252 0.97 -25.96 -2.33
C LYS A 252 -0.47 -25.71 -1.90
N ILE A 253 -1.37 -25.70 -2.88
CA ILE A 253 -2.82 -25.59 -2.71
C ILE A 253 -3.45 -26.77 -3.45
N THR A 254 -4.24 -27.60 -2.74
CA THR A 254 -4.82 -28.81 -3.31
C THR A 254 -6.28 -28.58 -3.72
N LYS A 255 -6.58 -28.86 -4.99
CA LYS A 255 -7.93 -28.88 -5.53
C LYS A 255 -8.60 -30.23 -5.25
N GLY A 256 -9.86 -30.20 -4.84
CA GLY A 256 -10.73 -31.36 -4.73
C GLY A 256 -11.81 -31.36 -5.80
N GLU A 257 -12.88 -32.09 -5.53
CA GLU A 257 -14.03 -32.18 -6.43
C GLU A 257 -14.77 -30.83 -6.55
N GLN A 258 -15.40 -30.60 -7.70
CA GLN A 258 -16.21 -29.40 -7.99
C GLN A 258 -15.43 -28.08 -7.82
N GLY A 259 -14.11 -28.11 -8.03
CA GLY A 259 -13.26 -26.93 -7.91
C GLY A 259 -12.99 -26.46 -6.47
N LYS A 260 -13.49 -27.13 -5.43
CA LYS A 260 -13.22 -26.74 -4.03
C LYS A 260 -11.74 -26.92 -3.70
N ILE A 261 -11.18 -25.97 -2.96
CA ILE A 261 -9.88 -26.14 -2.31
C ILE A 261 -10.09 -27.03 -1.07
N THR A 262 -9.22 -28.01 -0.88
CA THR A 262 -9.32 -28.98 0.21
C THR A 262 -8.24 -28.79 1.27
N SER A 263 -7.04 -28.32 0.86
CA SER A 263 -5.94 -28.11 1.78
C SER A 263 -4.92 -27.11 1.26
N VAL A 264 -4.11 -26.60 2.19
CA VAL A 264 -2.86 -25.90 1.89
C VAL A 264 -1.71 -26.61 2.57
N SER A 265 -0.53 -26.68 1.91
CA SER A 265 0.69 -27.18 2.54
C SER A 265 1.73 -26.07 2.64
N TYR A 266 2.45 -26.04 3.76
CA TYR A 266 3.55 -25.11 4.00
C TYR A 266 4.84 -25.85 4.36
N LEU A 267 5.97 -25.21 4.08
CA LEU A 267 7.30 -25.65 4.47
C LEU A 267 7.79 -24.83 5.66
N THR A 268 8.43 -25.52 6.61
CA THR A 268 9.22 -24.88 7.67
C THR A 268 10.59 -24.45 7.12
N PRO A 269 11.38 -23.62 7.83
CA PRO A 269 12.76 -23.31 7.45
C PRO A 269 13.67 -24.53 7.27
N ALA A 270 13.35 -25.64 7.95
CA ALA A 270 14.06 -26.91 7.81
C ALA A 270 13.63 -27.73 6.58
N GLY A 271 12.61 -27.26 5.84
CA GLY A 271 12.05 -27.98 4.69
C GLY A 271 11.02 -29.07 5.05
N GLU A 272 10.55 -29.09 6.29
CA GLU A 272 9.48 -30.03 6.71
C GLU A 272 8.14 -29.56 6.15
N GLU A 273 7.41 -30.48 5.50
CA GLU A 273 6.08 -30.16 4.93
C GLU A 273 4.96 -30.48 5.93
N HIS A 274 4.05 -29.53 6.11
CA HIS A 274 2.82 -29.68 6.88
C HIS A 274 1.62 -29.33 6.01
N THR A 275 0.54 -30.11 6.13
CA THR A 275 -0.72 -29.89 5.39
C THR A 275 -1.85 -29.59 6.36
N LEU A 276 -2.65 -28.58 6.03
CA LEU A 276 -3.80 -28.13 6.81
C LEU A 276 -5.06 -28.11 5.96
N THR A 277 -6.18 -28.44 6.58
CA THR A 277 -7.51 -28.52 5.97
C THR A 277 -8.47 -27.48 6.55
N ALA A 278 -9.36 -26.92 5.75
CA ALA A 278 -10.38 -25.98 6.21
C ALA A 278 -11.62 -26.01 5.30
N LYS A 279 -12.70 -25.40 5.80
CA LYS A 279 -13.91 -25.18 4.98
C LYS A 279 -13.67 -24.08 3.92
N TYR A 280 -12.97 -22.99 4.31
CA TYR A 280 -12.64 -21.83 3.49
C TYR A 280 -11.16 -21.47 3.55
N PHE A 281 -10.67 -20.90 2.45
CA PHE A 281 -9.28 -20.46 2.31
C PHE A 281 -9.24 -19.01 1.85
N VAL A 282 -8.30 -18.23 2.39
CA VAL A 282 -8.10 -16.83 2.04
C VAL A 282 -6.62 -16.60 1.72
N LEU A 283 -6.32 -16.10 0.52
CA LEU A 283 -4.97 -15.70 0.15
C LEU A 283 -4.81 -14.19 0.36
N ALA A 284 -3.86 -13.82 1.22
CA ALA A 284 -3.57 -12.45 1.63
C ALA A 284 -2.05 -12.15 1.67
N ALA A 285 -1.28 -12.88 0.85
CA ALA A 285 0.18 -12.90 0.87
C ALA A 285 0.80 -11.88 -0.09
N HIS A 286 0.35 -10.61 -0.08
CA HIS A 286 0.77 -9.57 -1.01
C HIS A 286 0.41 -9.89 -2.48
N SER A 287 0.27 -8.87 -3.35
CA SER A 287 -0.15 -9.08 -4.74
C SER A 287 0.82 -9.99 -5.51
N PHE A 288 2.12 -9.83 -5.32
CA PHE A 288 3.15 -10.62 -6.02
C PHE A 288 3.17 -12.07 -5.54
N GLU A 289 3.24 -12.30 -4.24
CA GLU A 289 3.33 -13.65 -3.67
C GLU A 289 2.03 -14.44 -3.86
N THR A 290 0.86 -13.78 -3.74
CA THR A 290 -0.41 -14.42 -4.02
C THR A 290 -0.51 -14.88 -5.47
N SER A 291 -0.16 -14.00 -6.43
CA SER A 291 -0.16 -14.35 -7.85
C SER A 291 0.82 -15.47 -8.16
N LYS A 292 2.04 -15.41 -7.61
CA LYS A 292 3.04 -16.48 -7.75
C LYS A 292 2.50 -17.82 -7.23
N LEU A 293 1.94 -17.82 -6.02
CA LEU A 293 1.38 -19.02 -5.39
C LEU A 293 0.23 -19.62 -6.21
N MET A 294 -0.68 -18.78 -6.71
CA MET A 294 -1.79 -19.22 -7.55
C MET A 294 -1.31 -19.84 -8.86
N LEU A 295 -0.36 -19.18 -9.55
CA LEU A 295 0.22 -19.67 -10.82
C LEU A 295 1.02 -20.96 -10.64
N MET A 296 1.80 -21.09 -9.55
CA MET A 296 2.54 -22.33 -9.23
C MET A 296 1.63 -23.55 -9.06
N ASN A 297 0.39 -23.32 -8.61
CA ASN A 297 -0.59 -24.37 -8.29
C ASN A 297 -1.74 -24.48 -9.30
N ASP A 298 -1.72 -23.69 -10.38
CA ASP A 298 -2.81 -23.60 -11.35
C ASP A 298 -4.19 -23.37 -10.66
N ILE A 299 -4.26 -22.36 -9.80
CA ILE A 299 -5.42 -21.98 -9.00
C ILE A 299 -6.02 -20.68 -9.52
N GLY A 300 -7.36 -20.67 -9.75
CA GLY A 300 -8.12 -19.46 -10.08
C GLY A 300 -7.76 -18.81 -11.42
N ASN A 301 -7.20 -19.55 -12.37
CA ASN A 301 -6.62 -18.99 -13.59
C ASN A 301 -7.32 -19.45 -14.88
N SER A 302 -8.59 -19.87 -14.84
CA SER A 302 -9.34 -20.25 -16.04
C SER A 302 -9.48 -19.11 -17.05
N SER A 303 -9.42 -17.86 -16.57
CA SER A 303 -9.44 -16.64 -17.40
C SER A 303 -8.08 -16.23 -17.96
N ASP A 304 -6.97 -16.86 -17.54
CA ASP A 304 -5.59 -16.38 -17.76
C ASP A 304 -5.31 -14.96 -17.20
N MET A 305 -6.07 -14.53 -16.17
CA MET A 305 -5.93 -13.19 -15.60
C MET A 305 -5.08 -13.15 -14.31
N VAL A 306 -4.76 -14.28 -13.71
CA VAL A 306 -3.87 -14.31 -12.54
C VAL A 306 -2.48 -13.77 -12.89
N GLY A 307 -2.02 -12.82 -12.11
CA GLY A 307 -0.73 -12.14 -12.32
C GLY A 307 -0.78 -11.02 -13.35
N ARG A 308 -1.84 -10.85 -14.15
CA ARG A 308 -1.97 -9.81 -15.17
C ARG A 308 -2.58 -8.52 -14.62
N ASN A 309 -2.54 -7.45 -15.42
CA ASN A 309 -3.07 -6.13 -15.07
C ASN A 309 -2.36 -5.50 -13.85
N LEU A 310 -1.09 -5.80 -13.66
CA LEU A 310 -0.29 -5.16 -12.61
C LEU A 310 -0.35 -3.63 -12.79
N MET A 311 -0.70 -2.94 -11.71
CA MET A 311 -0.71 -1.48 -11.61
C MET A 311 0.09 -1.05 -10.39
N ASP A 312 0.86 0.03 -10.52
CA ASP A 312 1.42 0.81 -9.41
C ASP A 312 1.15 2.29 -9.63
N HIS A 313 0.99 3.06 -8.58
CA HIS A 313 0.96 4.52 -8.64
C HIS A 313 2.38 5.06 -8.86
N ILE A 314 2.90 4.88 -10.06
CA ILE A 314 4.17 5.51 -10.42
C ILE A 314 4.03 7.03 -10.42
N GLY A 315 5.10 7.75 -10.23
CA GLY A 315 5.05 9.19 -10.15
C GLY A 315 6.37 9.89 -10.42
N LEU A 316 6.34 11.18 -10.22
CA LEU A 316 7.48 12.09 -10.34
C LEU A 316 7.71 12.78 -9.00
N SER A 317 8.84 13.47 -8.88
CA SER A 317 9.14 14.27 -7.68
C SER A 317 9.80 15.60 -8.03
N MET A 318 9.63 16.60 -7.15
CA MET A 318 10.24 17.91 -7.24
C MET A 318 10.80 18.34 -5.89
N ASN A 319 12.01 18.88 -5.91
CA ASN A 319 12.62 19.56 -4.77
C ASN A 319 12.82 21.04 -5.12
N PHE A 320 12.47 21.93 -4.20
CA PHE A 320 12.65 23.36 -4.36
C PHE A 320 13.01 24.04 -3.03
N LEU A 321 13.62 25.20 -3.10
CA LEU A 321 13.86 26.06 -1.95
C LEU A 321 12.75 27.11 -1.88
N ALA A 322 12.04 27.16 -0.76
CA ALA A 322 11.12 28.26 -0.47
C ALA A 322 11.88 29.59 -0.26
N ASP A 323 11.18 30.72 -0.34
CA ASP A 323 11.75 32.05 -0.11
C ASP A 323 12.05 32.35 1.37
N GLU A 324 11.46 31.54 2.28
CA GLU A 324 11.69 31.63 3.74
C GLU A 324 11.98 30.25 4.37
N PRO A 325 12.51 30.21 5.61
CA PRO A 325 12.73 28.95 6.30
C PRO A 325 11.44 28.18 6.58
N MET A 326 11.37 26.92 6.15
CA MET A 326 10.24 25.99 6.30
C MET A 326 10.46 24.95 7.41
N TRP A 327 11.72 24.69 7.77
CA TRP A 327 12.12 23.77 8.83
C TRP A 327 11.55 22.36 8.68
N ALA A 328 11.59 21.81 7.46
CA ALA A 328 11.17 20.43 7.18
C ALA A 328 11.93 19.40 8.04
N GLY A 329 11.36 18.19 8.16
CA GLY A 329 11.92 17.10 8.97
C GLY A 329 11.49 17.13 10.44
N ARG A 330 10.51 17.94 10.82
CA ARG A 330 9.90 17.96 12.17
C ARG A 330 8.45 17.57 12.07
N GLY A 331 8.00 16.65 12.91
CA GLY A 331 6.63 16.14 12.84
C GLY A 331 6.51 14.90 11.95
N PRO A 332 5.32 14.56 11.44
CA PRO A 332 5.09 13.40 10.58
C PRO A 332 5.77 13.57 9.21
N VAL A 333 6.10 12.45 8.55
CA VAL A 333 6.77 12.47 7.22
C VAL A 333 5.86 12.98 6.11
N GLN A 334 4.54 12.94 6.29
CA GLN A 334 3.53 13.38 5.34
C GLN A 334 2.34 13.96 6.11
N GLN A 335 1.69 15.00 5.60
CA GLN A 335 0.55 15.59 6.25
C GLN A 335 -0.42 16.33 5.32
N ALA A 336 0.07 17.01 4.29
CA ALA A 336 -0.74 17.76 3.33
C ALA A 336 -0.61 17.20 1.93
N THR A 337 -1.74 17.19 1.21
CA THR A 337 -1.83 16.71 -0.17
C THR A 337 -2.65 17.67 -1.02
N ILE A 338 -2.14 17.99 -2.20
CA ILE A 338 -2.83 18.80 -3.21
C ILE A 338 -3.67 17.86 -4.05
N MET A 339 -5.00 18.04 -4.02
CA MET A 339 -6.00 17.17 -4.67
C MET A 339 -6.64 17.78 -5.91
N THR A 340 -6.23 18.97 -6.32
CA THR A 340 -6.79 19.71 -7.45
C THR A 340 -6.98 18.89 -8.72
N TRP A 341 -6.07 17.94 -8.98
CA TRP A 341 -6.06 17.12 -10.20
C TRP A 341 -6.41 15.64 -9.95
N ARG A 342 -7.10 15.35 -8.83
CA ARG A 342 -7.55 14.00 -8.52
C ARG A 342 -8.69 13.53 -9.41
N ASP A 343 -9.60 14.44 -9.78
CA ASP A 343 -10.80 14.12 -10.54
C ASP A 343 -11.13 15.24 -11.52
N GLY A 344 -11.88 14.93 -12.59
CA GLY A 344 -12.33 15.88 -13.59
C GLY A 344 -12.39 15.28 -15.01
N ASP A 345 -12.98 16.00 -15.95
CA ASP A 345 -13.20 15.57 -17.35
C ASP A 345 -11.89 15.24 -18.09
N PHE A 346 -10.76 15.76 -17.61
CA PHE A 346 -9.44 15.49 -18.19
C PHE A 346 -9.05 14.02 -18.09
N ARG A 347 -9.63 13.25 -17.13
CA ARG A 347 -9.42 11.80 -16.98
C ARG A 347 -9.85 10.99 -18.21
N SER A 348 -10.65 11.58 -19.10
CA SER A 348 -10.94 10.99 -20.42
C SER A 348 -9.75 11.03 -21.38
N LYS A 349 -8.69 11.80 -21.07
CA LYS A 349 -7.55 12.07 -21.96
C LYS A 349 -6.20 11.68 -21.37
N TYR A 350 -5.99 11.95 -20.07
CA TYR A 350 -4.75 11.69 -19.38
C TYR A 350 -4.98 11.43 -17.89
N SER A 351 -4.00 10.81 -17.26
CA SER A 351 -4.00 10.34 -15.89
C SER A 351 -4.33 11.42 -14.88
N ALA A 352 -5.23 11.10 -13.93
CA ALA A 352 -5.35 11.85 -12.70
C ALA A 352 -4.06 11.78 -11.89
N ASN A 353 -3.87 12.77 -10.99
CA ASN A 353 -2.72 12.78 -10.11
C ASN A 353 -3.03 13.48 -8.78
N LYS A 354 -2.19 13.23 -7.80
CA LYS A 354 -2.14 13.98 -6.53
C LYS A 354 -0.69 14.32 -6.18
N HIS A 355 -0.48 15.40 -5.45
CA HIS A 355 0.84 15.82 -4.98
C HIS A 355 0.88 15.84 -3.47
N SER A 356 1.78 15.07 -2.87
CA SER A 356 1.98 15.02 -1.42
C SER A 356 3.21 15.80 -1.03
N LEU A 357 3.09 16.64 0.01
CA LEU A 357 4.24 17.30 0.61
C LEU A 357 4.99 16.31 1.49
N ALA A 358 6.24 16.03 1.14
CA ALA A 358 7.13 15.25 1.97
C ALA A 358 7.79 16.15 3.04
N ASN A 359 7.57 15.82 4.29
CA ASN A 359 8.20 16.53 5.41
C ASN A 359 9.54 15.88 5.75
N ASN A 360 10.50 15.96 4.84
CA ASN A 360 11.84 15.43 5.01
C ASN A 360 12.90 16.54 4.87
N ASN A 361 14.07 16.30 5.46
CA ASN A 361 15.21 17.20 5.34
C ASN A 361 16.45 16.39 4.92
N PRO A 362 16.82 16.41 3.62
CA PRO A 362 17.90 15.59 3.08
C PRO A 362 19.27 16.25 3.28
N GLN A 363 19.67 16.51 4.52
CA GLN A 363 20.91 17.20 4.86
C GLN A 363 22.16 16.53 4.27
N ILE A 364 22.18 15.18 4.21
CA ILE A 364 23.30 14.43 3.63
C ILE A 364 23.41 14.70 2.13
N ASP A 365 22.28 14.69 1.41
CA ASP A 365 22.26 14.93 -0.04
C ASP A 365 22.62 16.39 -0.36
N ILE A 366 22.15 17.34 0.47
CA ILE A 366 22.54 18.76 0.37
C ILE A 366 24.05 18.92 0.57
N ALA A 367 24.61 18.28 1.61
CA ALA A 367 26.05 18.33 1.88
C ALA A 367 26.86 17.72 0.73
N GLN A 368 26.46 16.54 0.24
CA GLN A 368 27.15 15.87 -0.87
C GLN A 368 27.12 16.71 -2.15
N ARG A 369 25.99 17.33 -2.46
CA ARG A 369 25.85 18.25 -3.61
C ARG A 369 26.81 19.44 -3.46
N ALA A 370 26.82 20.08 -2.29
CA ALA A 370 27.67 21.23 -2.03
C ALA A 370 29.18 20.86 -2.11
N ILE A 371 29.57 19.69 -1.62
CA ILE A 371 30.94 19.16 -1.76
C ILE A 371 31.28 18.92 -3.24
N ASN A 372 30.37 18.35 -4.03
CA ASN A 372 30.58 18.15 -5.46
C ASN A 372 30.71 19.47 -6.25
N GLU A 373 30.10 20.55 -5.74
CA GLU A 373 30.27 21.93 -6.25
C GLU A 373 31.59 22.57 -5.77
N GLY A 374 32.39 21.89 -4.94
CA GLY A 374 33.67 22.35 -4.44
C GLY A 374 33.62 23.19 -3.16
N LEU A 375 32.44 23.26 -2.50
CA LEU A 375 32.31 24.01 -1.26
C LEU A 375 32.96 23.28 -0.09
N MET A 376 33.67 24.02 0.76
CA MET A 376 34.39 23.49 1.92
C MET A 376 34.26 24.44 3.11
N GLY A 377 34.48 23.89 4.34
CA GLY A 377 34.53 24.67 5.57
C GLY A 377 33.31 25.55 5.80
N LYS A 378 33.47 26.84 6.01
CA LYS A 378 32.38 27.78 6.31
C LYS A 378 31.37 27.95 5.17
N GLU A 379 31.79 27.82 3.93
CA GLU A 379 30.89 27.93 2.77
C GLU A 379 30.00 26.69 2.66
N LEU A 380 30.56 25.52 2.92
CA LEU A 380 29.80 24.27 3.00
C LEU A 380 28.77 24.33 4.13
N ASP A 381 29.17 24.76 5.32
CA ASP A 381 28.27 24.88 6.48
C ASP A 381 27.13 25.87 6.21
N ALA A 382 27.44 27.04 5.66
CA ALA A 382 26.45 28.04 5.27
C ALA A 382 25.43 27.50 4.25
N ARG A 383 25.90 26.75 3.22
CA ARG A 383 25.03 26.11 2.23
C ARG A 383 24.09 25.07 2.87
N ILE A 384 24.62 24.23 3.75
CA ILE A 384 23.81 23.21 4.44
C ILE A 384 22.73 23.88 5.29
N LEU A 385 23.08 24.90 6.07
CA LEU A 385 22.14 25.63 6.92
C LEU A 385 21.04 26.34 6.09
N ASP A 386 21.42 27.07 5.04
CA ASP A 386 20.47 27.76 4.18
C ASP A 386 19.50 26.79 3.50
N TRP A 387 20.01 25.82 2.77
CA TRP A 387 19.18 24.90 2.00
C TRP A 387 18.31 24.00 2.90
N SER A 388 18.88 23.45 3.98
CA SER A 388 18.11 22.60 4.91
C SER A 388 16.97 23.34 5.56
N SER A 389 17.11 24.63 5.82
CA SER A 389 16.05 25.43 6.43
C SER A 389 14.89 25.70 5.47
N ARG A 390 15.16 25.84 4.17
CA ARG A 390 14.18 26.22 3.14
C ARG A 390 13.72 25.08 2.23
N TRP A 391 14.23 23.86 2.45
CA TRP A 391 13.96 22.71 1.60
C TRP A 391 12.50 22.30 1.63
N MET A 392 11.93 22.11 0.45
CA MET A 392 10.59 21.57 0.23
C MET A 392 10.65 20.44 -0.79
N SER A 393 9.98 19.34 -0.51
CA SER A 393 9.88 18.19 -1.41
C SER A 393 8.43 17.86 -1.70
N ILE A 394 8.11 17.65 -2.96
CA ILE A 394 6.81 17.13 -3.41
C ILE A 394 7.06 15.85 -4.18
N TYR A 395 6.33 14.79 -3.82
CA TYR A 395 6.24 13.57 -4.61
C TYR A 395 4.79 13.34 -5.01
N SER A 396 4.59 12.69 -6.13
CA SER A 396 3.27 12.65 -6.74
C SER A 396 2.95 11.28 -7.31
N PHE A 397 1.68 10.96 -7.36
CA PHE A 397 1.15 9.71 -7.88
C PHE A 397 0.33 9.98 -9.14
N LEU A 398 0.48 9.11 -10.12
CA LEU A 398 -0.32 9.04 -11.32
C LEU A 398 -1.29 7.85 -11.26
N GLU A 399 -2.47 8.01 -11.81
CA GLU A 399 -3.44 6.92 -11.99
C GLU A 399 -3.01 6.02 -13.16
N PRO A 400 -2.63 4.75 -12.93
CA PRO A 400 -2.34 3.81 -13.99
C PRO A 400 -3.62 3.16 -14.51
N LEU A 401 -3.60 2.69 -15.76
CA LEU A 401 -4.67 1.85 -16.32
C LEU A 401 -4.29 0.36 -16.23
N PRO A 402 -5.26 -0.54 -16.03
CA PRO A 402 -5.01 -1.97 -16.09
C PRO A 402 -4.60 -2.40 -17.50
N ASN A 403 -3.45 -3.05 -17.61
CA ASN A 403 -2.92 -3.60 -18.85
C ASN A 403 -2.59 -5.09 -18.67
N PRO A 404 -3.23 -6.02 -19.42
CA PRO A 404 -2.94 -7.44 -19.28
C PRO A 404 -1.50 -7.86 -19.63
N ALA A 405 -0.75 -7.01 -20.35
CA ALA A 405 0.67 -7.23 -20.62
C ALA A 405 1.56 -7.02 -19.39
N ASN A 406 1.14 -6.11 -18.49
CA ASN A 406 1.81 -5.91 -17.19
C ASN A 406 1.48 -7.07 -16.27
N ARG A 407 2.51 -7.83 -15.85
CA ARG A 407 2.26 -9.10 -15.19
C ARG A 407 3.36 -9.56 -14.23
N VAL A 408 2.93 -10.36 -13.29
CA VAL A 408 3.75 -11.08 -12.31
C VAL A 408 3.69 -12.58 -12.62
N GLN A 409 4.83 -13.24 -12.66
CA GLN A 409 4.93 -14.68 -12.93
C GLN A 409 5.99 -15.34 -12.02
N PRO A 410 5.88 -16.65 -11.74
CA PRO A 410 6.99 -17.40 -11.16
C PRO A 410 8.24 -17.33 -12.06
N ASN A 411 9.42 -17.15 -11.43
CA ASN A 411 10.72 -17.22 -12.11
C ASN A 411 11.46 -18.50 -11.71
N PRO A 412 11.38 -19.59 -12.50
CA PRO A 412 12.02 -20.87 -12.17
C PRO A 412 13.54 -20.84 -12.29
N ALA A 413 14.12 -19.81 -12.93
CA ALA A 413 15.56 -19.65 -13.06
C ALA A 413 16.24 -19.26 -11.74
N TRP A 414 15.49 -18.71 -10.80
CA TRP A 414 15.94 -18.40 -9.45
C TRP A 414 15.17 -19.24 -8.42
N LYS A 415 15.86 -19.68 -7.35
CA LYS A 415 15.25 -20.46 -6.28
C LYS A 415 15.74 -20.01 -4.92
N ASP A 416 14.83 -20.00 -3.93
CA ASP A 416 15.18 -19.81 -2.53
C ASP A 416 15.76 -21.08 -1.89
N SER A 417 16.05 -21.03 -0.58
CA SER A 417 16.61 -22.18 0.14
C SER A 417 15.65 -23.38 0.26
N LEU A 418 14.35 -23.18 0.03
CA LEU A 418 13.32 -24.23 -0.01
C LEU A 418 13.08 -24.75 -1.43
N GLY A 419 13.82 -24.25 -2.43
CA GLY A 419 13.67 -24.63 -3.83
C GLY A 419 12.50 -23.96 -4.55
N LEU A 420 11.84 -22.97 -3.92
CA LEU A 420 10.71 -22.25 -4.51
C LEU A 420 11.19 -21.16 -5.48
N PRO A 421 10.44 -20.89 -6.57
CA PRO A 421 10.86 -19.93 -7.60
C PRO A 421 10.83 -18.48 -7.09
N GLY A 422 11.64 -17.64 -7.72
CA GLY A 422 11.55 -16.19 -7.62
C GLY A 422 10.34 -15.61 -8.35
N ILE A 423 10.38 -14.32 -8.61
CA ILE A 423 9.32 -13.56 -9.27
C ILE A 423 9.88 -12.89 -10.52
N LYS A 424 9.15 -13.01 -11.64
CA LYS A 424 9.40 -12.26 -12.86
C LYS A 424 8.31 -11.22 -13.07
N VAL A 425 8.71 -9.97 -13.28
CA VAL A 425 7.81 -8.83 -13.46
C VAL A 425 7.99 -8.23 -14.83
N THR A 426 6.89 -8.06 -15.56
CA THR A 426 6.81 -7.23 -16.76
C THR A 426 5.95 -6.02 -16.42
N PHE A 427 6.50 -4.82 -16.54
CA PHE A 427 5.75 -3.59 -16.29
C PHE A 427 6.20 -2.50 -17.27
N ASP A 428 5.23 -2.01 -18.05
CA ASP A 428 5.41 -0.92 -19.00
C ASP A 428 4.39 0.18 -18.69
N VAL A 429 4.82 1.43 -18.82
CA VAL A 429 3.96 2.59 -18.54
C VAL A 429 3.15 2.92 -19.77
N ASP A 430 1.83 3.00 -19.63
CA ASP A 430 0.92 3.35 -20.73
C ASP A 430 0.99 4.83 -21.12
N ASP A 431 0.49 5.17 -22.33
CA ASP A 431 0.53 6.53 -22.88
C ASP A 431 -0.36 7.51 -22.12
N TYR A 432 -1.46 7.02 -21.53
CA TYR A 432 -2.36 7.82 -20.69
C TYR A 432 -1.62 8.33 -19.45
N THR A 433 -0.85 7.46 -18.80
CA THR A 433 -0.02 7.78 -17.65
C THR A 433 1.16 8.68 -18.04
N LYS A 434 1.84 8.38 -19.16
CA LYS A 434 2.93 9.23 -19.71
C LYS A 434 2.46 10.64 -20.03
N LEU A 435 1.22 10.81 -20.54
CA LEU A 435 0.66 12.12 -20.82
C LEU A 435 0.32 12.87 -19.52
N GLY A 436 -0.22 12.18 -18.50
CA GLY A 436 -0.43 12.74 -17.16
C GLY A 436 0.89 13.27 -16.54
N ALA A 437 1.99 12.55 -16.70
CA ALA A 437 3.30 12.98 -16.23
C ALA A 437 3.77 14.29 -16.86
N LYS A 438 3.49 14.52 -18.17
CA LYS A 438 3.81 15.80 -18.83
C LYS A 438 3.03 16.96 -18.20
N HIS A 439 1.75 16.76 -17.90
CA HIS A 439 0.95 17.77 -17.20
C HIS A 439 1.45 18.00 -15.77
N MET A 440 1.87 16.95 -15.08
CA MET A 440 2.42 17.03 -13.72
C MET A 440 3.66 17.93 -13.64
N VAL A 441 4.53 17.91 -14.65
CA VAL A 441 5.71 18.82 -14.73
C VAL A 441 5.29 20.29 -14.72
N GLU A 442 4.23 20.66 -15.46
CA GLU A 442 3.73 22.03 -15.46
C GLU A 442 3.05 22.40 -14.13
N GLN A 443 2.36 21.45 -13.51
CA GLN A 443 1.79 21.64 -12.18
C GLN A 443 2.87 21.89 -11.12
N TYR A 444 4.00 21.19 -11.17
CA TYR A 444 5.15 21.46 -10.30
C TYR A 444 5.70 22.88 -10.44
N LYS A 445 5.87 23.34 -11.66
CA LYS A 445 6.31 24.74 -11.92
C LYS A 445 5.32 25.76 -11.34
N GLN A 446 4.01 25.49 -11.50
CA GLN A 446 2.96 26.34 -10.92
C GLN A 446 3.03 26.35 -9.39
N ILE A 447 3.13 25.17 -8.74
CA ILE A 447 3.21 25.06 -7.28
C ILE A 447 4.45 25.80 -6.75
N ALA A 448 5.63 25.55 -7.33
CA ALA A 448 6.85 26.24 -6.93
C ALA A 448 6.74 27.76 -7.11
N GLY A 449 6.15 28.22 -8.24
CA GLY A 449 5.93 29.65 -8.50
C GLY A 449 5.01 30.30 -7.46
N LEU A 450 3.91 29.66 -7.07
CA LEU A 450 3.00 30.16 -6.02
C LEU A 450 3.65 30.22 -4.63
N MET A 451 4.70 29.41 -4.40
CA MET A 451 5.51 29.41 -3.17
C MET A 451 6.72 30.34 -3.26
N ASN A 452 6.87 31.16 -4.33
CA ASN A 452 8.07 31.91 -4.66
C ASN A 452 9.35 31.05 -4.61
N GLY A 453 9.21 29.77 -4.97
CA GLY A 453 10.23 28.75 -4.79
C GLY A 453 11.21 28.67 -5.95
N GLN A 454 12.47 28.40 -5.63
CA GLN A 454 13.50 28.06 -6.60
C GLN A 454 13.56 26.54 -6.78
N ILE A 455 13.18 26.03 -7.94
CA ILE A 455 13.29 24.60 -8.26
C ILE A 455 14.77 24.20 -8.27
N ILE A 456 15.13 23.17 -7.50
CA ILE A 456 16.48 22.62 -7.42
C ILE A 456 16.56 21.33 -8.24
N ASP A 457 15.57 20.45 -8.08
CA ASP A 457 15.47 19.19 -8.83
C ASP A 457 14.04 19.01 -9.33
N LEU A 458 13.92 18.62 -10.57
CA LEU A 458 12.69 18.14 -11.17
C LEU A 458 12.97 16.75 -11.73
N ASN A 459 12.66 15.72 -10.94
CA ASN A 459 12.84 14.36 -11.38
C ASN A 459 11.68 13.94 -12.28
N THR A 460 11.98 13.71 -13.55
CA THR A 460 11.02 13.27 -14.58
C THR A 460 11.14 11.78 -14.91
N ALA A 461 12.05 11.07 -14.25
CA ALA A 461 12.07 9.61 -14.27
C ALA A 461 10.96 9.08 -13.35
N PHE A 462 10.24 8.07 -13.83
CA PHE A 462 9.19 7.47 -13.02
C PHE A 462 9.79 6.77 -11.79
N GLU A 463 9.14 6.96 -10.64
CA GLU A 463 9.42 6.31 -9.37
C GLU A 463 8.24 5.41 -9.00
N ASN A 464 8.50 4.22 -8.45
CA ASN A 464 7.46 3.34 -7.92
C ASN A 464 7.06 3.76 -6.50
N HIS A 465 5.82 3.46 -6.12
CA HIS A 465 5.30 3.79 -4.79
C HIS A 465 4.72 2.60 -4.02
N ASP A 466 5.01 1.38 -4.45
CA ASP A 466 4.62 0.13 -3.77
C ASP A 466 3.10 -0.08 -3.64
N HIS A 467 2.31 0.47 -4.54
CA HIS A 467 0.86 0.34 -4.57
C HIS A 467 0.41 -0.74 -5.56
N LEU A 468 0.87 -1.97 -5.36
CA LEU A 468 0.76 -3.06 -6.33
C LEU A 468 -0.65 -3.65 -6.38
N MET A 469 -1.44 -3.23 -7.36
CA MET A 469 -2.83 -3.60 -7.58
C MET A 469 -2.98 -4.45 -8.85
N GLY A 470 -4.17 -4.98 -9.09
CA GLY A 470 -4.61 -5.51 -10.38
C GLY A 470 -4.27 -6.96 -10.68
N THR A 471 -3.35 -7.58 -9.98
CA THR A 471 -2.83 -8.92 -10.33
C THR A 471 -3.82 -10.08 -10.17
N MET A 472 -5.00 -9.82 -9.60
CA MET A 472 -6.12 -10.78 -9.44
C MET A 472 -7.45 -10.03 -9.53
N ILE A 473 -7.60 -9.22 -10.59
CA ILE A 473 -8.68 -8.23 -10.71
C ILE A 473 -10.07 -8.78 -10.50
N MET A 474 -10.90 -7.96 -9.84
CA MET A 474 -12.31 -8.17 -9.62
C MET A 474 -13.13 -7.84 -10.86
N GLY A 475 -14.19 -8.61 -11.13
CA GLY A 475 -15.16 -8.36 -12.19
C GLY A 475 -16.33 -9.33 -12.14
N ASP A 476 -17.41 -9.02 -12.86
CA ASP A 476 -18.59 -9.91 -12.95
C ASP A 476 -18.42 -11.01 -14.01
N ASN A 477 -17.53 -10.79 -14.98
CA ASN A 477 -17.30 -11.74 -16.05
C ASN A 477 -16.12 -12.67 -15.73
N PRO A 478 -16.34 -13.98 -15.51
CA PRO A 478 -15.29 -14.92 -15.17
C PRO A 478 -14.26 -15.16 -16.31
N LYS A 479 -14.48 -14.61 -17.50
CA LYS A 479 -13.54 -14.73 -18.62
C LYS A 479 -12.47 -13.64 -18.64
N ASP A 480 -12.66 -12.54 -17.90
CA ASP A 480 -11.75 -11.39 -17.88
C ASP A 480 -11.44 -10.87 -16.48
N SER A 481 -11.73 -11.68 -15.46
CA SER A 481 -11.43 -11.40 -14.05
C SER A 481 -11.10 -12.68 -13.29
N VAL A 482 -10.48 -12.54 -12.11
CA VAL A 482 -10.08 -13.66 -11.24
C VAL A 482 -11.08 -13.89 -10.11
N VAL A 483 -11.60 -12.80 -9.55
CA VAL A 483 -12.57 -12.83 -8.45
C VAL A 483 -13.84 -12.06 -8.81
N ASN A 484 -14.96 -12.47 -8.20
CA ASN A 484 -16.23 -11.78 -8.29
C ASN A 484 -16.29 -10.56 -7.35
N HIS A 485 -17.43 -9.89 -7.31
CA HIS A 485 -17.69 -8.72 -6.46
C HIS A 485 -17.54 -8.99 -4.95
N GLU A 486 -17.49 -10.24 -4.50
CA GLU A 486 -17.25 -10.65 -3.10
C GLU A 486 -15.76 -10.84 -2.77
N CYS A 487 -14.84 -10.67 -3.73
CA CYS A 487 -13.45 -11.12 -3.70
C CYS A 487 -13.29 -12.65 -3.66
N ARG A 488 -14.30 -13.39 -4.04
CA ARG A 488 -14.32 -14.85 -4.16
C ARG A 488 -13.84 -15.26 -5.54
N SER A 489 -12.97 -16.27 -5.62
CA SER A 489 -12.54 -16.85 -6.90
C SER A 489 -13.72 -17.33 -7.73
N HIS A 490 -13.71 -17.04 -9.05
CA HIS A 490 -14.68 -17.60 -9.98
C HIS A 490 -14.56 -19.12 -10.11
N ASP A 491 -13.34 -19.64 -10.00
CA ASP A 491 -13.06 -21.07 -10.19
C ASP A 491 -13.24 -21.91 -8.93
N HIS A 492 -13.14 -21.27 -7.74
CA HIS A 492 -13.08 -21.98 -6.47
C HIS A 492 -14.06 -21.37 -5.45
N PRO A 493 -15.21 -22.02 -5.19
CA PRO A 493 -16.29 -21.42 -4.39
C PRO A 493 -15.94 -21.16 -2.93
N ASN A 494 -14.90 -21.79 -2.40
CA ASN A 494 -14.42 -21.62 -1.03
C ASN A 494 -13.05 -20.92 -0.93
N LEU A 495 -12.62 -20.22 -2.01
CA LEU A 495 -11.38 -19.43 -2.04
C LEU A 495 -11.68 -17.94 -2.17
N PHE A 496 -11.11 -17.14 -1.27
CA PHE A 496 -11.18 -15.69 -1.30
C PHE A 496 -9.78 -15.08 -1.43
N ILE A 497 -9.71 -13.87 -2.01
CA ILE A 497 -8.47 -13.09 -2.10
C ILE A 497 -8.63 -11.82 -1.27
N ALA A 498 -7.84 -11.67 -0.21
CA ALA A 498 -7.82 -10.48 0.64
C ALA A 498 -6.54 -9.66 0.38
N SER A 499 -6.53 -8.95 -0.74
CA SER A 499 -5.37 -8.19 -1.20
C SER A 499 -5.83 -7.01 -2.06
N VAL A 500 -5.05 -5.93 -2.12
CA VAL A 500 -5.23 -4.84 -3.08
C VAL A 500 -5.04 -5.32 -4.54
N GLY A 501 -4.48 -6.51 -4.75
CA GLY A 501 -4.40 -7.17 -6.05
C GLY A 501 -5.76 -7.43 -6.74
N VAL A 502 -6.89 -7.36 -6.01
CA VAL A 502 -8.24 -7.50 -6.59
C VAL A 502 -8.78 -6.21 -7.20
N ILE A 503 -8.12 -5.08 -7.02
CA ILE A 503 -8.56 -3.76 -7.49
C ILE A 503 -8.51 -3.71 -9.02
N PRO A 504 -9.66 -3.46 -9.71
CA PRO A 504 -9.71 -3.44 -11.18
C PRO A 504 -9.39 -2.08 -11.81
N ALA A 505 -9.49 -0.99 -11.03
CA ALA A 505 -9.14 0.38 -11.43
C ALA A 505 -8.55 1.12 -10.23
N ALA A 506 -7.38 1.68 -10.41
CA ALA A 506 -6.49 2.11 -9.33
C ALA A 506 -6.88 3.45 -8.67
N GLY A 507 -7.60 4.33 -9.39
CA GLY A 507 -7.67 5.74 -8.95
C GLY A 507 -6.26 6.32 -8.78
N VAL A 508 -6.09 7.31 -7.89
CA VAL A 508 -4.78 7.97 -7.66
C VAL A 508 -4.35 7.96 -6.19
N VAL A 509 -5.04 7.21 -5.34
CA VAL A 509 -4.78 7.23 -3.89
C VAL A 509 -4.32 5.88 -3.35
N ASN A 510 -3.58 5.91 -2.24
CA ASN A 510 -3.02 4.73 -1.59
C ASN A 510 -4.10 3.66 -1.33
N PRO A 511 -3.93 2.42 -1.81
CA PRO A 511 -5.01 1.43 -1.87
C PRO A 511 -5.21 0.63 -0.57
N THR A 512 -4.34 0.76 0.43
CA THR A 512 -4.32 -0.13 1.61
C THR A 512 -5.64 -0.09 2.39
N LEU A 513 -6.24 1.09 2.61
CA LEU A 513 -7.54 1.20 3.28
C LEU A 513 -8.64 0.44 2.53
N THR A 514 -8.64 0.55 1.19
CA THR A 514 -9.58 -0.18 0.32
C THR A 514 -9.39 -1.69 0.45
N GLY A 515 -8.13 -2.16 0.48
CA GLY A 515 -7.83 -3.57 0.71
C GLY A 515 -8.34 -4.07 2.07
N VAL A 516 -8.19 -3.28 3.15
CA VAL A 516 -8.71 -3.61 4.47
C VAL A 516 -10.24 -3.60 4.48
N ALA A 517 -10.90 -2.64 3.83
CA ALA A 517 -12.36 -2.58 3.73
C ALA A 517 -12.93 -3.80 2.99
N LEU A 518 -12.32 -4.21 1.88
CA LEU A 518 -12.68 -5.42 1.13
C LEU A 518 -12.44 -6.69 1.97
N ALA A 519 -11.35 -6.75 2.74
CA ALA A 519 -11.05 -7.88 3.62
C ALA A 519 -12.10 -8.03 4.73
N ILE A 520 -12.52 -6.93 5.37
CA ILE A 520 -13.59 -6.92 6.39
C ILE A 520 -14.93 -7.35 5.76
N ARG A 521 -15.23 -6.89 4.53
CA ARG A 521 -16.43 -7.30 3.78
C ARG A 521 -16.42 -8.80 3.48
N SER A 522 -15.29 -9.34 3.03
CA SER A 522 -15.14 -10.78 2.78
C SER A 522 -15.27 -11.60 4.07
N ALA A 523 -14.76 -11.10 5.21
CA ALA A 523 -14.94 -11.76 6.50
C ALA A 523 -16.41 -11.87 6.90
N ASP A 524 -17.24 -10.83 6.64
CA ASP A 524 -18.67 -10.87 6.91
C ASP A 524 -19.40 -11.91 6.04
N ILE A 525 -18.97 -12.08 4.78
CA ILE A 525 -19.54 -13.07 3.85
C ILE A 525 -19.16 -14.48 4.32
N ILE A 526 -17.88 -14.74 4.53
CA ILE A 526 -17.37 -16.04 5.00
C ILE A 526 -18.04 -16.44 6.31
N ALA A 527 -18.15 -15.53 7.28
CA ALA A 527 -18.73 -15.84 8.59
C ALA A 527 -20.21 -16.29 8.55
N LYS A 528 -20.95 -15.96 7.50
CA LYS A 528 -22.34 -16.40 7.30
C LYS A 528 -22.43 -17.81 6.71
N GLU A 529 -21.37 -18.27 6.06
CA GLU A 529 -21.34 -19.53 5.32
C GLU A 529 -20.65 -20.66 6.08
N VAL A 530 -19.92 -20.32 7.16
CA VAL A 530 -19.12 -21.28 7.97
C VAL A 530 -19.84 -21.69 9.25
#